data_00affe5918afe2fcdc0768b1b3d0f537
#
_entry.id   00affe5918afe2fcdc0768b1b3d0f537
#
_cell.length_a   1.000
_cell.length_b   1.000
_cell.length_c   1.000
_cell.angle_alpha   90.00
_cell.angle_beta   90.00
_cell.angle_gamma   90.00
#
_symmetry.space_group_name_H-M   'P 1'
#
loop_
_entity.id
_entity.type
_entity.pdbx_description
1 polymer ?
#
loop_
_entity_poly.entity_id
_entity_poly.type
_entity_poly.pdbx_seq_one_letter_code
_entity_poly.pdbx_strand_id
1 'polypeptide(L)'
;LAAQKAYELIWNEYCDWYIESSKAVLQGEDAARKANALAVIDLILGHTLRLFHPFIPFITEELWHGMGYHQELPGDQGGNTIMYAHWPKPFDGDFKEHYGLDETVDQVVAAKHDLVVQGRNLRREGNIPSSKRVRFVLKPAGDLPAADLEVIRILLNAEPLAVEPAYQAPKGTPTIRSPLGELYLPLEGLIDVGAEKARLQKELAKAEGEGGKVQAKLRNPAVARKV
;
A
#
# COMPACT_ATOMS: atom_id res chain seq x y z
N LEU A 1 2.52 -1.51 -22.82
CA LEU A 1 3.57 -1.38 -21.80
C LEU A 1 3.54 -0.01 -21.11
N ALA A 2 3.56 1.14 -21.86
CA ALA A 2 3.56 2.48 -21.26
C ALA A 2 2.26 2.78 -20.47
N ALA A 3 1.09 2.56 -21.05
CA ALA A 3 -0.19 2.73 -20.38
C ALA A 3 -0.32 1.87 -19.11
N GLN A 4 0.21 0.65 -19.15
CA GLN A 4 0.22 -0.22 -17.97
C GLN A 4 1.12 0.35 -16.87
N LYS A 5 2.30 0.88 -17.20
CA LYS A 5 3.19 1.52 -16.22
C LYS A 5 2.59 2.79 -15.62
N ALA A 6 1.94 3.60 -16.44
CA ALA A 6 1.21 4.77 -15.95
C ALA A 6 0.06 4.35 -15.02
N TYR A 7 -0.70 3.29 -15.36
CA TYR A 7 -1.74 2.74 -14.50
C TYR A 7 -1.20 2.22 -13.16
N GLU A 8 -0.11 1.46 -13.18
CA GLU A 8 0.56 0.96 -11.97
C GLU A 8 1.00 2.13 -11.06
N LEU A 9 1.59 3.19 -11.63
CA LEU A 9 1.99 4.37 -10.89
C LEU A 9 0.79 5.03 -10.20
N ILE A 10 -0.29 5.28 -10.95
CA ILE A 10 -1.42 6.03 -10.38
C ILE A 10 -2.21 5.18 -9.38
N TRP A 11 -2.46 3.93 -9.72
CA TRP A 11 -3.32 3.09 -8.89
C TRP A 11 -2.59 2.57 -7.65
N ASN A 12 -1.41 1.97 -7.85
CA ASN A 12 -0.70 1.35 -6.75
C ASN A 12 0.09 2.37 -5.90
N GLU A 13 0.83 3.28 -6.54
CA GLU A 13 1.70 4.18 -5.78
C GLU A 13 0.95 5.44 -5.31
N TYR A 14 0.25 6.10 -6.22
CA TYR A 14 -0.41 7.36 -5.87
C TYR A 14 -1.70 7.14 -5.08
N CYS A 15 -2.65 6.33 -5.58
CA CYS A 15 -3.94 6.14 -4.91
C CYS A 15 -3.83 5.25 -3.66
N ASP A 16 -3.29 4.03 -3.79
CA ASP A 16 -3.30 3.05 -2.70
C ASP A 16 -2.33 3.42 -1.56
N TRP A 17 -1.23 4.13 -1.87
CA TRP A 17 -0.25 4.50 -0.87
C TRP A 17 -0.29 5.98 -0.53
N TYR A 18 -0.01 6.86 -1.48
CA TYR A 18 0.18 8.27 -1.16
C TYR A 18 -1.12 8.94 -0.69
N ILE A 19 -2.22 8.77 -1.42
CA ILE A 19 -3.52 9.36 -1.03
C ILE A 19 -4.02 8.75 0.29
N GLU A 20 -3.92 7.44 0.46
CA GLU A 20 -4.35 6.79 1.71
C GLU A 20 -3.49 7.24 2.92
N SER A 21 -2.16 7.31 2.75
CA SER A 21 -1.28 7.79 3.82
C SER A 21 -1.48 9.27 4.15
N SER A 22 -1.80 10.09 3.15
CA SER A 22 -2.07 11.53 3.32
C SER A 22 -3.30 11.81 4.18
N LYS A 23 -4.24 10.86 4.29
CA LYS A 23 -5.42 11.01 5.17
C LYS A 23 -5.03 11.28 6.63
N ALA A 24 -3.93 10.70 7.11
CA ALA A 24 -3.40 10.96 8.45
C ALA A 24 -3.08 12.46 8.64
N VAL A 25 -2.43 13.06 7.66
CA VAL A 25 -2.06 14.48 7.68
C VAL A 25 -3.29 15.36 7.47
N LEU A 26 -4.14 15.02 6.50
CA LEU A 26 -5.31 15.84 6.14
C LEU A 26 -6.36 15.88 7.24
N GLN A 27 -6.46 14.83 8.06
CA GLN A 27 -7.35 14.78 9.24
C GLN A 27 -6.72 15.36 10.51
N GLY A 28 -5.40 15.62 10.53
CA GLY A 28 -4.69 16.23 11.64
C GLY A 28 -5.07 17.71 11.84
N GLU A 29 -4.37 18.39 12.74
CA GLU A 29 -4.62 19.82 13.05
C GLU A 29 -3.52 20.74 12.47
N ASP A 30 -2.40 20.19 12.03
CA ASP A 30 -1.26 20.95 11.49
C ASP A 30 -1.57 21.51 10.10
N ALA A 31 -1.89 22.79 10.03
CA ALA A 31 -2.24 23.48 8.80
C ALA A 31 -1.08 23.51 7.79
N ALA A 32 0.16 23.64 8.24
CA ALA A 32 1.32 23.69 7.35
C ALA A 32 1.55 22.32 6.67
N ARG A 33 1.46 21.23 7.45
CA ARG A 33 1.56 19.88 6.90
C ARG A 33 0.41 19.56 5.95
N LYS A 34 -0.82 20.01 6.26
CA LYS A 34 -1.96 19.85 5.34
C LYS A 34 -1.72 20.56 4.02
N ALA A 35 -1.29 21.82 4.07
CA ALA A 35 -0.99 22.60 2.87
C ALA A 35 0.09 21.92 2.01
N ASN A 36 1.15 21.43 2.65
CA ASN A 36 2.21 20.71 1.94
C ASN A 36 1.70 19.39 1.32
N ALA A 37 0.92 18.61 2.05
CA ALA A 37 0.35 17.37 1.53
C ALA A 37 -0.57 17.63 0.33
N LEU A 38 -1.41 18.67 0.40
CA LEU A 38 -2.28 19.07 -0.71
C LEU A 38 -1.47 19.54 -1.92
N ALA A 39 -0.40 20.32 -1.71
CA ALA A 39 0.47 20.78 -2.79
C ALA A 39 1.16 19.59 -3.50
N VAL A 40 1.60 18.57 -2.76
CA VAL A 40 2.19 17.38 -3.37
C VAL A 40 1.14 16.54 -4.10
N ILE A 41 -0.07 16.39 -3.53
CA ILE A 41 -1.20 15.72 -4.20
C ILE A 41 -1.49 16.40 -5.54
N ASP A 42 -1.58 17.73 -5.53
CA ASP A 42 -1.89 18.54 -6.70
C ASP A 42 -0.79 18.48 -7.76
N LEU A 43 0.47 18.60 -7.35
CA LEU A 43 1.64 18.48 -8.23
C LEU A 43 1.64 17.12 -8.96
N ILE A 44 1.46 16.03 -8.23
CA ILE A 44 1.47 14.68 -8.81
C ILE A 44 0.25 14.47 -9.71
N LEU A 45 -0.92 14.97 -9.33
CA LEU A 45 -2.11 14.90 -10.18
C LEU A 45 -1.91 15.63 -11.51
N GLY A 46 -1.40 16.84 -11.48
CA GLY A 46 -1.10 17.61 -12.70
C GLY A 46 -0.09 16.93 -13.62
N HIS A 47 0.94 16.25 -13.06
CA HIS A 47 1.86 15.42 -13.83
C HIS A 47 1.16 14.19 -14.42
N THR A 48 0.33 13.54 -13.63
CA THR A 48 -0.41 12.36 -14.02
C THR A 48 -1.38 12.63 -15.16
N LEU A 49 -2.14 13.73 -15.12
CA LEU A 49 -3.06 14.09 -16.21
C LEU A 49 -2.33 14.21 -17.55
N ARG A 50 -1.14 14.81 -17.55
CA ARG A 50 -0.30 14.93 -18.77
C ARG A 50 0.22 13.59 -19.26
N LEU A 51 0.61 12.67 -18.34
CA LEU A 51 1.04 11.31 -18.71
C LEU A 51 -0.10 10.47 -19.28
N PHE A 52 -1.32 10.66 -18.80
CA PHE A 52 -2.50 9.90 -19.26
C PHE A 52 -3.19 10.50 -20.48
N HIS A 53 -2.96 11.76 -20.77
CA HIS A 53 -3.67 12.45 -21.86
C HIS A 53 -3.61 11.73 -23.21
N PRO A 54 -2.46 11.13 -23.64
CA PRO A 54 -2.41 10.35 -24.88
C PRO A 54 -3.31 9.10 -24.92
N PHE A 55 -3.75 8.60 -23.76
CA PHE A 55 -4.54 7.39 -23.65
C PHE A 55 -6.02 7.66 -23.39
N ILE A 56 -6.32 8.69 -22.59
CA ILE A 56 -7.68 9.04 -22.18
C ILE A 56 -7.90 10.55 -22.28
N PRO A 57 -7.84 11.13 -23.50
CA PRO A 57 -7.77 12.57 -23.71
C PRO A 57 -8.94 13.36 -23.15
N PHE A 58 -10.18 12.84 -23.27
CA PHE A 58 -11.37 13.57 -22.88
C PHE A 58 -11.45 13.84 -21.37
N ILE A 59 -11.25 12.81 -20.57
CA ILE A 59 -11.33 12.96 -19.11
C ILE A 59 -10.16 13.76 -18.55
N THR A 60 -8.97 13.62 -19.12
CA THR A 60 -7.80 14.41 -18.68
C THR A 60 -7.93 15.87 -19.05
N GLU A 61 -8.52 16.22 -20.20
CA GLU A 61 -8.85 17.59 -20.57
C GLU A 61 -9.87 18.19 -19.61
N GLU A 62 -10.96 17.47 -19.34
CA GLU A 62 -12.01 17.93 -18.42
C GLU A 62 -11.46 18.18 -17.01
N LEU A 63 -10.65 17.27 -16.49
CA LEU A 63 -10.01 17.43 -15.18
C LEU A 63 -8.99 18.56 -15.18
N TRP A 64 -8.23 18.75 -16.27
CA TRP A 64 -7.26 19.85 -16.41
C TRP A 64 -7.92 21.22 -16.25
N HIS A 65 -9.04 21.40 -16.92
CA HIS A 65 -9.84 22.61 -16.81
C HIS A 65 -10.58 22.71 -15.48
N GLY A 66 -11.23 21.61 -15.04
CA GLY A 66 -11.98 21.57 -13.79
C GLY A 66 -11.14 21.82 -12.55
N MET A 67 -9.88 21.39 -12.55
CA MET A 67 -8.92 21.65 -11.47
C MET A 67 -8.22 23.01 -11.57
N GLY A 68 -8.40 23.72 -12.66
CA GLY A 68 -7.83 25.06 -12.84
C GLY A 68 -6.38 25.08 -13.31
N TYR A 69 -5.77 23.97 -13.68
CA TYR A 69 -4.35 23.91 -14.13
C TYR A 69 -4.05 24.77 -15.35
N HIS A 70 -5.06 25.10 -16.14
CA HIS A 70 -4.95 25.95 -17.32
C HIS A 70 -4.79 27.43 -16.99
N GLN A 71 -5.23 27.91 -15.82
CA GLN A 71 -5.45 29.33 -15.53
C GLN A 71 -4.16 30.15 -15.48
N GLU A 72 -3.07 29.56 -15.06
CA GLU A 72 -1.77 30.25 -14.91
C GLU A 72 -0.79 29.96 -16.05
N LEU A 73 -1.25 29.30 -17.11
CA LEU A 73 -0.39 28.87 -18.21
C LEU A 73 -0.70 29.67 -19.48
N PRO A 74 0.33 30.00 -20.29
CA PRO A 74 0.13 30.51 -21.66
C PRO A 74 -0.70 29.53 -22.49
N GLY A 75 -1.47 30.05 -23.44
CA GLY A 75 -2.37 29.23 -24.27
C GLY A 75 -1.68 28.13 -25.04
N ASP A 76 -0.44 28.36 -25.48
CA ASP A 76 0.42 27.41 -26.19
C ASP A 76 1.25 26.49 -25.27
N GLN A 77 1.07 26.60 -23.95
CA GLN A 77 1.75 25.79 -22.95
C GLN A 77 0.79 25.05 -22.00
N GLY A 78 -0.46 24.90 -22.42
CA GLY A 78 -1.47 24.19 -21.64
C GLY A 78 -2.64 25.07 -21.16
N GLY A 79 -2.61 26.40 -21.40
CA GLY A 79 -3.68 27.32 -21.01
C GLY A 79 -4.96 27.12 -21.82
N ASN A 80 -4.86 26.78 -23.10
CA ASN A 80 -6.03 26.48 -23.93
C ASN A 80 -6.45 25.02 -23.87
N THR A 81 -5.51 24.11 -23.80
CA THR A 81 -5.71 22.66 -23.75
C THR A 81 -4.49 21.98 -23.18
N ILE A 82 -4.66 20.89 -22.45
CA ILE A 82 -3.59 20.06 -21.90
C ILE A 82 -2.67 19.51 -23.01
N MET A 83 -3.15 19.41 -24.26
CA MET A 83 -2.35 18.95 -25.40
C MET A 83 -1.04 19.73 -25.61
N TYR A 84 -1.04 21.00 -25.25
CA TYR A 84 0.15 21.88 -25.36
C TYR A 84 0.95 21.95 -24.07
N ALA A 85 0.48 21.31 -22.99
CA ALA A 85 1.21 21.29 -21.74
C ALA A 85 2.52 20.51 -21.87
N HIS A 86 3.57 21.03 -21.25
CA HIS A 86 4.88 20.37 -21.29
C HIS A 86 4.83 18.97 -20.72
N TRP A 87 5.47 18.03 -21.44
CA TRP A 87 5.61 16.65 -20.96
C TRP A 87 6.36 16.62 -19.62
N PRO A 88 5.88 15.87 -18.62
CA PRO A 88 6.53 15.76 -17.32
C PRO A 88 7.96 15.28 -17.46
N LYS A 89 8.88 15.96 -16.80
CA LYS A 89 10.29 15.55 -16.70
C LYS A 89 10.55 14.94 -15.34
N PRO A 90 11.49 14.00 -15.23
CA PRO A 90 11.98 13.55 -13.93
C PRO A 90 12.51 14.73 -13.12
N PHE A 91 12.32 14.69 -11.82
CA PHE A 91 12.94 15.66 -10.92
C PHE A 91 14.47 15.56 -11.03
N ASP A 92 15.10 16.71 -11.21
CA ASP A 92 16.55 16.83 -11.32
C ASP A 92 17.26 16.66 -9.94
N GLY A 93 18.59 16.71 -9.97
CA GLY A 93 19.40 16.59 -8.76
C GLY A 93 19.16 17.71 -7.78
N ASP A 94 19.04 18.94 -8.26
CA ASP A 94 18.87 20.13 -7.44
C ASP A 94 17.51 20.09 -6.70
N PHE A 95 16.45 19.66 -7.39
CA PHE A 95 15.14 19.43 -6.77
C PHE A 95 15.20 18.37 -5.68
N LYS A 96 15.84 17.24 -5.98
CA LYS A 96 15.97 16.14 -5.01
C LYS A 96 16.75 16.55 -3.77
N GLU A 97 17.87 17.25 -3.95
CA GLU A 97 18.70 17.77 -2.87
C GLU A 97 17.92 18.78 -2.02
N HIS A 98 17.24 19.74 -2.67
CA HIS A 98 16.44 20.76 -1.98
C HIS A 98 15.35 20.16 -1.06
N TYR A 99 14.68 19.09 -1.51
CA TYR A 99 13.63 18.42 -0.76
C TYR A 99 14.12 17.20 0.04
N GLY A 100 15.41 16.92 0.08
CA GLY A 100 15.99 15.81 0.81
C GLY A 100 15.52 14.43 0.31
N LEU A 101 15.29 14.29 -0.99
CA LEU A 101 14.84 13.04 -1.62
C LEU A 101 16.05 12.20 -1.99
N ASP A 102 16.45 11.34 -1.08
CA ASP A 102 17.60 10.43 -1.22
C ASP A 102 17.17 8.94 -1.10
N GLU A 103 18.13 8.05 -1.33
CA GLU A 103 17.91 6.61 -1.23
C GLU A 103 17.48 6.16 0.17
N THR A 104 17.85 6.91 1.22
CA THR A 104 17.48 6.59 2.60
C THR A 104 15.99 6.77 2.80
N VAL A 105 15.44 7.86 2.26
CA VAL A 105 13.98 8.12 2.26
C VAL A 105 13.24 7.02 1.52
N ASP A 106 13.73 6.64 0.33
CA ASP A 106 13.12 5.56 -0.46
C ASP A 106 13.12 4.22 0.31
N GLN A 107 14.21 3.88 0.97
CA GLN A 107 14.32 2.66 1.79
C GLN A 107 13.34 2.66 2.98
N VAL A 108 13.21 3.79 3.67
CA VAL A 108 12.27 3.94 4.80
C VAL A 108 10.82 3.82 4.31
N VAL A 109 10.48 4.44 3.18
CA VAL A 109 9.15 4.34 2.58
C VAL A 109 8.86 2.90 2.16
N ALA A 110 9.80 2.24 1.48
CA ALA A 110 9.66 0.84 1.07
C ALA A 110 9.47 -0.09 2.27
N ALA A 111 10.22 0.12 3.36
CA ALA A 111 10.09 -0.67 4.58
C ALA A 111 8.72 -0.46 5.26
N LYS A 112 8.17 0.77 5.24
CA LYS A 112 6.80 1.04 5.73
C LYS A 112 5.75 0.32 4.87
N HIS A 113 5.88 0.38 3.56
CA HIS A 113 4.97 -0.31 2.64
C HIS A 113 5.01 -1.83 2.85
N ASP A 114 6.20 -2.42 2.94
CA ASP A 114 6.36 -3.84 3.21
C ASP A 114 5.71 -4.26 4.53
N LEU A 115 5.95 -3.52 5.61
CA LEU A 115 5.32 -3.77 6.91
C LEU A 115 3.78 -3.78 6.81
N VAL A 116 3.21 -2.80 6.10
CA VAL A 116 1.76 -2.70 5.92
C VAL A 116 1.21 -3.83 5.06
N VAL A 117 1.87 -4.17 3.94
CA VAL A 117 1.46 -5.29 3.07
C VAL A 117 1.47 -6.59 3.85
N GLN A 118 2.53 -6.87 4.59
CA GLN A 118 2.63 -8.09 5.39
C GLN A 118 1.62 -8.10 6.54
N GLY A 119 1.40 -6.97 7.21
CA GLY A 119 0.36 -6.86 8.23
C GLY A 119 -1.07 -7.10 7.69
N ARG A 120 -1.36 -6.61 6.48
CA ARG A 120 -2.62 -6.93 5.78
C ARG A 120 -2.70 -8.42 5.42
N ASN A 121 -1.60 -9.06 5.09
CA ASN A 121 -1.53 -10.50 4.85
C ASN A 121 -1.86 -11.30 6.12
N LEU A 122 -1.30 -10.92 7.28
CA LEU A 122 -1.66 -11.54 8.56
C LEU A 122 -3.18 -11.49 8.82
N ARG A 123 -3.81 -10.35 8.51
CA ARG A 123 -5.27 -10.23 8.64
C ARG A 123 -6.00 -11.19 7.71
N ARG A 124 -5.56 -11.30 6.46
CA ARG A 124 -6.17 -12.19 5.46
C ARG A 124 -6.02 -13.66 5.86
N GLU A 125 -4.85 -14.06 6.35
CA GLU A 125 -4.59 -15.41 6.85
C GLU A 125 -5.46 -15.75 8.06
N GLY A 126 -5.68 -14.76 8.95
CA GLY A 126 -6.60 -14.88 10.07
C GLY A 126 -8.09 -14.72 9.71
N ASN A 127 -8.46 -14.61 8.42
CA ASN A 127 -9.83 -14.33 7.95
C ASN A 127 -10.47 -13.09 8.60
N ILE A 128 -9.67 -12.08 8.93
CA ILE A 128 -10.15 -10.84 9.52
C ILE A 128 -10.53 -9.86 8.41
N PRO A 129 -11.80 -9.43 8.31
CA PRO A 129 -12.22 -8.47 7.31
C PRO A 129 -11.40 -7.18 7.34
N SER A 130 -11.09 -6.61 6.17
CA SER A 130 -10.32 -5.36 6.07
C SER A 130 -11.00 -4.18 6.76
N SER A 131 -12.34 -4.17 6.84
CA SER A 131 -13.14 -3.15 7.52
C SER A 131 -13.08 -3.23 9.04
N LYS A 132 -12.75 -4.39 9.61
CA LYS A 132 -12.70 -4.56 11.08
C LYS A 132 -11.43 -3.91 11.62
N ARG A 133 -11.56 -3.01 12.58
CA ARG A 133 -10.41 -2.47 13.31
C ARG A 133 -9.89 -3.50 14.30
N VAL A 134 -8.58 -3.69 14.33
CA VAL A 134 -7.93 -4.70 15.19
C VAL A 134 -6.67 -4.16 15.84
N ARG A 135 -6.36 -4.67 17.02
CA ARG A 135 -5.11 -4.34 17.70
C ARG A 135 -3.94 -4.97 16.94
N PHE A 136 -2.93 -4.14 16.67
CA PHE A 136 -1.59 -4.59 16.33
C PHE A 136 -0.60 -4.16 17.40
N VAL A 137 0.46 -4.92 17.58
CA VAL A 137 1.59 -4.54 18.44
C VAL A 137 2.84 -4.48 17.58
N LEU A 138 3.49 -3.33 17.57
CA LEU A 138 4.77 -3.11 16.91
C LEU A 138 5.88 -3.08 17.98
N LYS A 139 6.82 -4.00 17.86
CA LYS A 139 8.09 -3.96 18.58
C LYS A 139 9.12 -3.35 17.63
N PRO A 140 9.42 -2.04 17.77
CA PRO A 140 10.23 -1.33 16.80
C PRO A 140 11.70 -1.76 16.90
N ALA A 141 12.40 -1.77 15.76
CA ALA A 141 13.84 -2.02 15.69
C ALA A 141 14.68 -0.77 16.06
N GLY A 142 14.07 0.41 15.97
CA GLY A 142 14.68 1.71 16.26
C GLY A 142 13.62 2.74 16.58
N ASP A 143 14.00 4.00 16.65
CA ASP A 143 13.07 5.10 16.86
C ASP A 143 12.28 5.38 15.59
N LEU A 144 10.95 5.42 15.71
CA LEU A 144 10.03 5.73 14.62
C LEU A 144 9.27 7.02 14.94
N PRO A 145 9.27 8.01 14.03
CA PRO A 145 8.50 9.23 14.19
C PRO A 145 7.02 8.94 14.43
N ALA A 146 6.39 9.69 15.31
CA ALA A 146 4.95 9.55 15.59
C ALA A 146 4.08 9.67 14.33
N ALA A 147 4.50 10.50 13.38
CA ALA A 147 3.83 10.65 12.09
C ALA A 147 3.85 9.37 11.26
N ASP A 148 4.95 8.63 11.27
CA ASP A 148 5.08 7.36 10.56
C ASP A 148 4.24 6.25 11.22
N LEU A 149 4.22 6.23 12.55
CA LEU A 149 3.36 5.32 13.31
C LEU A 149 1.88 5.55 13.01
N GLU A 150 1.47 6.81 12.86
CA GLU A 150 0.09 7.17 12.52
C GLU A 150 -0.28 6.72 11.10
N VAL A 151 0.63 6.89 10.13
CA VAL A 151 0.45 6.37 8.76
C VAL A 151 0.31 4.85 8.78
N ILE A 152 1.20 4.13 9.46
CA ILE A 152 1.13 2.67 9.59
C ILE A 152 -0.19 2.25 10.24
N ARG A 153 -0.63 2.93 11.30
CA ARG A 153 -1.89 2.67 11.99
C ARG A 153 -3.09 2.77 11.04
N ILE A 154 -3.16 3.84 10.26
CA ILE A 154 -4.25 4.07 9.31
C ILE A 154 -4.24 3.03 8.20
N LEU A 155 -3.08 2.80 7.58
CA LEU A 155 -2.94 1.86 6.46
C LEU A 155 -3.20 0.41 6.86
N LEU A 156 -2.91 0.02 8.11
CA LEU A 156 -3.25 -1.29 8.69
C LEU A 156 -4.71 -1.38 9.14
N ASN A 157 -5.44 -0.26 9.22
CA ASN A 157 -6.72 -0.17 9.94
C ASN A 157 -6.60 -0.73 11.36
N ALA A 158 -5.51 -0.32 12.05
CA ALA A 158 -5.20 -0.78 13.41
C ALA A 158 -5.91 0.08 14.47
N GLU A 159 -6.43 -0.56 15.51
CA GLU A 159 -7.01 0.11 16.67
C GLU A 159 -6.87 -0.76 17.92
N PRO A 160 -5.88 -0.48 18.77
CA PRO A 160 -4.75 0.41 18.56
C PRO A 160 -3.59 -0.21 17.77
N LEU A 161 -2.67 0.62 17.26
CA LEU A 161 -1.29 0.23 16.99
C LEU A 161 -0.48 0.51 18.26
N ALA A 162 -0.26 -0.52 19.07
CA ALA A 162 0.53 -0.39 20.30
C ALA A 162 2.03 -0.50 19.96
N VAL A 163 2.83 0.45 20.43
CA VAL A 163 4.29 0.41 20.26
C VAL A 163 4.92 -0.05 21.58
N GLU A 164 5.40 -1.29 21.59
CA GLU A 164 5.90 -1.93 22.81
C GLU A 164 7.28 -2.58 22.57
N PRO A 165 8.40 -1.88 22.89
CA PRO A 165 9.75 -2.40 22.63
C PRO A 165 10.06 -3.71 23.35
N ALA A 166 9.44 -3.95 24.51
CA ALA A 166 9.64 -5.15 25.32
C ALA A 166 8.53 -6.20 25.15
N TYR A 167 7.71 -6.09 24.09
CA TYR A 167 6.59 -7.01 23.89
C TYR A 167 7.06 -8.47 23.78
N GLN A 168 6.42 -9.34 24.55
CA GLN A 168 6.58 -10.79 24.48
C GLN A 168 5.27 -11.42 24.02
N ALA A 169 5.27 -11.85 22.79
CA ALA A 169 4.07 -12.44 22.19
C ALA A 169 3.75 -13.82 22.81
N PRO A 170 2.49 -14.11 23.14
CA PRO A 170 2.05 -15.46 23.45
C PRO A 170 2.41 -16.44 22.32
N LYS A 171 2.65 -17.70 22.68
CA LYS A 171 2.98 -18.74 21.68
C LYS A 171 1.85 -18.87 20.65
N GLY A 172 2.21 -18.80 19.38
CA GLY A 172 1.25 -18.90 18.28
C GLY A 172 0.66 -17.56 17.82
N THR A 173 1.10 -16.43 18.38
CA THR A 173 0.72 -15.11 17.85
C THR A 173 1.27 -14.91 16.44
N PRO A 174 0.44 -14.63 15.43
CA PRO A 174 0.91 -14.29 14.10
C PRO A 174 1.86 -13.09 14.12
N THR A 175 3.00 -13.24 13.46
CA THR A 175 4.09 -12.29 13.55
C THR A 175 4.78 -12.15 12.21
N ILE A 176 5.17 -10.94 11.86
CA ILE A 176 6.07 -10.67 10.73
C ILE A 176 7.29 -9.89 11.21
N ARG A 177 8.37 -9.99 10.45
CA ARG A 177 9.60 -9.22 10.65
C ARG A 177 9.87 -8.32 9.46
N SER A 178 10.22 -7.08 9.74
CA SER A 178 10.60 -6.09 8.75
C SER A 178 11.82 -5.29 9.24
N PRO A 179 12.44 -4.48 8.39
CA PRO A 179 13.49 -3.55 8.83
C PRO A 179 13.04 -2.58 9.92
N LEU A 180 11.75 -2.27 10.01
CA LEU A 180 11.19 -1.38 11.03
C LEU A 180 10.93 -2.07 12.37
N GLY A 181 10.98 -3.40 12.43
CA GLY A 181 10.75 -4.18 13.64
C GLY A 181 9.87 -5.40 13.44
N GLU A 182 9.34 -5.90 14.53
CA GLU A 182 8.43 -7.05 14.55
C GLU A 182 6.99 -6.58 14.75
N LEU A 183 6.09 -6.96 13.84
CA LEU A 183 4.66 -6.65 13.95
C LEU A 183 3.90 -7.91 14.34
N TYR A 184 3.09 -7.79 15.36
CA TYR A 184 2.28 -8.86 15.94
C TYR A 184 0.80 -8.56 15.76
N LEU A 185 0.02 -9.61 15.49
CA LEU A 185 -1.44 -9.56 15.45
C LEU A 185 -2.00 -10.44 16.58
N PRO A 186 -2.23 -9.91 17.79
CA PRO A 186 -2.87 -10.65 18.86
C PRO A 186 -4.28 -11.09 18.46
N LEU A 187 -4.56 -12.39 18.50
CA LEU A 187 -5.86 -12.95 18.05
C LEU A 187 -6.86 -13.05 19.19
N GLU A 188 -6.52 -12.64 20.39
CA GLU A 188 -7.38 -12.70 21.58
C GLU A 188 -8.69 -11.93 21.34
N GLY A 189 -9.81 -12.63 21.45
CA GLY A 189 -11.14 -12.06 21.22
C GLY A 189 -11.49 -11.73 19.76
N LEU A 190 -10.59 -12.00 18.80
CA LEU A 190 -10.83 -11.74 17.38
C LEU A 190 -11.32 -12.97 16.62
N ILE A 191 -10.86 -14.15 17.02
CA ILE A 191 -11.13 -15.42 16.36
C ILE A 191 -11.65 -16.41 17.41
N ASP A 192 -12.72 -17.10 17.08
CA ASP A 192 -13.09 -18.32 17.79
C ASP A 192 -12.08 -19.40 17.44
N VAL A 193 -11.12 -19.62 18.33
CA VAL A 193 -10.04 -20.59 18.15
C VAL A 193 -10.59 -22.01 17.89
N GLY A 194 -11.76 -22.35 18.46
CA GLY A 194 -12.41 -23.63 18.23
C GLY A 194 -12.95 -23.75 16.80
N ALA A 195 -13.67 -22.74 16.34
CA ALA A 195 -14.21 -22.70 14.98
C ALA A 195 -13.09 -22.66 13.91
N GLU A 196 -12.04 -21.89 14.14
CA GLU A 196 -10.91 -21.78 13.20
C GLU A 196 -10.10 -23.08 13.14
N LYS A 197 -9.86 -23.73 14.27
CA LYS A 197 -9.22 -25.05 14.30
C LYS A 197 -10.03 -26.11 13.53
N ALA A 198 -11.34 -26.11 13.69
CA ALA A 198 -12.21 -27.00 12.94
C ALA A 198 -12.19 -26.72 11.43
N ARG A 199 -12.15 -25.44 11.04
CA ARG A 199 -12.01 -25.02 9.64
C ARG A 199 -10.71 -25.50 9.03
N LEU A 200 -9.58 -25.25 9.70
CA LEU A 200 -8.24 -25.64 9.24
C LEU A 200 -8.11 -27.17 9.15
N GLN A 201 -8.68 -27.91 10.10
CA GLN A 201 -8.72 -29.37 10.04
C GLN A 201 -9.49 -29.88 8.81
N LYS A 202 -10.60 -29.23 8.47
CA LYS A 202 -11.38 -29.57 7.28
C LYS A 202 -10.63 -29.26 5.97
N GLU A 203 -9.93 -28.14 5.91
CA GLU A 203 -9.08 -27.79 4.77
C GLU A 203 -7.89 -28.74 4.61
N LEU A 204 -7.25 -29.11 5.72
CA LEU A 204 -6.16 -30.08 5.74
C LEU A 204 -6.62 -31.43 5.19
N ALA A 205 -7.75 -31.95 5.71
CA ALA A 205 -8.31 -33.21 5.24
C ALA A 205 -8.68 -33.16 3.74
N LYS A 206 -9.16 -32.03 3.25
CA LYS A 206 -9.43 -31.82 1.82
C LYS A 206 -8.14 -31.84 0.99
N ALA A 207 -7.11 -31.11 1.42
CA ALA A 207 -5.81 -31.07 0.75
C ALA A 207 -5.13 -32.43 0.72
N GLU A 208 -5.18 -33.18 1.84
CA GLU A 208 -4.67 -34.54 1.92
C GLU A 208 -5.43 -35.51 0.98
N GLY A 209 -6.77 -35.36 0.91
CA GLY A 209 -7.59 -36.13 0.00
C GLY A 209 -7.30 -35.83 -1.48
N GLU A 210 -7.06 -34.58 -1.82
CA GLU A 210 -6.66 -34.17 -3.18
C GLU A 210 -5.24 -34.66 -3.50
N GLY A 211 -4.31 -34.51 -2.58
CA GLY A 211 -2.95 -35.04 -2.69
C GLY A 211 -2.92 -36.55 -2.90
N GLY A 212 -3.74 -37.29 -2.13
CA GLY A 212 -3.90 -38.72 -2.31
C GLY A 212 -4.44 -39.11 -3.69
N LYS A 213 -5.41 -38.36 -4.23
CA LYS A 213 -5.93 -38.57 -5.59
C LYS A 213 -4.88 -38.31 -6.67
N VAL A 214 -4.06 -37.28 -6.51
CA VAL A 214 -2.95 -36.99 -7.43
C VAL A 214 -1.88 -38.05 -7.37
N GLN A 215 -1.50 -38.50 -6.17
CA GLN A 215 -0.55 -39.61 -6.02
C GLN A 215 -1.07 -40.91 -6.62
N ALA A 216 -2.34 -41.23 -6.42
CA ALA A 216 -2.95 -42.40 -7.03
C ALA A 216 -2.94 -42.34 -8.56
N LYS A 217 -3.21 -41.14 -9.15
CA LYS A 217 -3.11 -40.93 -10.59
C LYS A 217 -1.67 -41.07 -11.12
N LEU A 218 -0.67 -40.57 -10.40
CA LEU A 218 0.74 -40.70 -10.78
C LEU A 218 1.26 -42.12 -10.69
N ARG A 219 0.70 -42.94 -9.77
CA ARG A 219 1.03 -44.37 -9.65
C ARG A 219 0.37 -45.24 -10.72
N ASN A 220 -0.56 -44.68 -11.50
CA ASN A 220 -1.20 -45.42 -12.58
C ASN A 220 -0.28 -45.46 -13.81
N PRO A 221 0.22 -46.66 -14.23
CA PRO A 221 1.16 -46.78 -15.37
C PRO A 221 0.63 -46.22 -16.69
N ALA A 222 -0.68 -46.16 -16.85
CA ALA A 222 -1.32 -45.64 -18.06
C ALA A 222 -1.24 -44.10 -18.13
N VAL A 223 -1.09 -43.40 -17.01
CA VAL A 223 -0.92 -41.93 -16.93
C VAL A 223 0.56 -41.57 -17.03
N ALA A 224 1.44 -42.34 -16.38
CA ALA A 224 2.89 -42.13 -16.41
C ALA A 224 3.53 -42.30 -17.82
N ARG A 225 2.83 -42.94 -18.76
CA ARG A 225 3.30 -43.09 -20.16
C ARG A 225 2.86 -41.95 -21.10
N LYS A 226 2.06 -40.99 -20.63
CA LYS A 226 1.54 -39.88 -21.45
C LYS A 226 2.18 -38.51 -21.13
N VAL A 227 3.14 -38.47 -20.22
CA VAL A 227 4.02 -37.35 -19.91
C VAL A 227 5.42 -37.72 -20.34
#